data_f989967e3ce4de646cfa4ccfda87bda9
#
_entry.id   f989967e3ce4de646cfa4ccfda87bda9
#
_cell.length_a   1.000
_cell.length_b   1.000
_cell.length_c   1.000
_cell.angle_alpha   90.00
_cell.angle_beta   90.00
_cell.angle_gamma   90.00
#
_symmetry.space_group_name_H-M   'P 1'
#
loop_
_entity.id
_entity.type
_entity.pdbx_description
1 polymer ?
#
loop_
_entity_poly.entity_id
_entity_poly.type
_entity_poly.pdbx_seq_one_letter_code
_entity_poly.pdbx_strand_id
1 'polypeptide(L)'
;MNMKDDNNKRVGFHSIETIIKVNPQKIKKLFLPFNRKDKRVNNLIELATENGIKYEISKKLKKDPEAIIKVEQANNFKDLKSYLDRNYQKNLTILIIDNIIDPRNLGSCLRSAAVLEVDAVIINKHQCAPVNQVVHDVSSGGIELLNIFYVSNLINCLKHLQDENIKVFGLSEHADMSYQNCNFKNSSAIVMGSEEFGIRQKTAEKCDLLINLSDNKNFKSFNVAVATGIILSEVVRQRKC
;
A
#
# COMPACT_ATOMS: atom_id res chain seq x y z
N MET A 1 8.95 13.92 23.68
CA MET A 1 8.34 12.61 23.36
C MET A 1 8.96 12.17 22.05
N ASN A 2 9.80 11.14 22.05
CA ASN A 2 10.69 10.82 20.92
C ASN A 2 9.91 10.23 19.75
N MET A 3 9.94 10.88 18.59
CA MET A 3 9.35 10.41 17.30
C MET A 3 9.89 9.05 16.80
N LYS A 4 10.90 8.47 17.45
CA LYS A 4 11.48 7.17 17.09
C LYS A 4 10.70 5.96 17.62
N ASP A 5 9.87 6.13 18.66
CA ASP A 5 9.17 5.00 19.29
C ASP A 5 7.83 4.64 18.66
N ASP A 6 7.20 5.55 17.90
CA ASP A 6 5.88 5.30 17.31
C ASP A 6 5.91 4.36 16.09
N ASN A 7 7.01 4.30 15.36
CA ASN A 7 7.09 3.45 14.15
C ASN A 7 7.19 1.94 14.44
N ASN A 8 7.50 1.56 15.69
CA ASN A 8 7.65 0.15 16.10
C ASN A 8 6.37 -0.45 16.66
N LYS A 9 5.31 0.34 16.78
CA LYS A 9 4.08 -0.07 17.43
C LYS A 9 3.00 -0.36 16.38
N ARG A 10 2.24 -1.44 16.59
CA ARG A 10 1.03 -1.76 15.82
C ARG A 10 -0.12 -1.91 16.78
N VAL A 11 -1.25 -1.35 16.43
CA VAL A 11 -2.46 -1.33 17.25
C VAL A 11 -3.61 -1.99 16.48
N GLY A 12 -4.44 -2.72 17.21
CA GLY A 12 -5.64 -3.33 16.67
C GLY A 12 -5.46 -4.78 16.20
N PHE A 13 -6.56 -5.52 16.30
CA PHE A 13 -6.59 -6.97 16.03
C PHE A 13 -6.19 -7.31 14.60
N HIS A 14 -6.79 -6.65 13.59
CA HIS A 14 -6.54 -6.98 12.19
C HIS A 14 -5.07 -6.81 11.79
N SER A 15 -4.47 -5.69 12.20
CA SER A 15 -3.05 -5.42 11.89
C SER A 15 -2.14 -6.49 12.50
N ILE A 16 -2.38 -6.84 13.77
CA ILE A 16 -1.54 -7.81 14.49
C ILE A 16 -1.75 -9.22 13.97
N GLU A 17 -3.00 -9.63 13.74
CA GLU A 17 -3.34 -10.94 13.16
C GLU A 17 -2.69 -11.11 11.77
N THR A 18 -2.72 -10.04 10.95
CA THR A 18 -2.07 -10.06 9.63
C THR A 18 -0.56 -10.25 9.76
N ILE A 19 0.11 -9.52 10.66
CA ILE A 19 1.55 -9.68 10.90
C ILE A 19 1.87 -11.11 11.35
N ILE A 20 1.09 -11.66 12.28
CA ILE A 20 1.33 -13.03 12.78
C ILE A 20 1.23 -14.05 11.64
N LYS A 21 0.24 -13.90 10.75
CA LYS A 21 0.02 -14.81 9.62
C LYS A 21 1.10 -14.73 8.54
N VAL A 22 1.63 -13.53 8.28
CA VAL A 22 2.57 -13.27 7.17
C VAL A 22 4.02 -13.37 7.62
N ASN A 23 4.34 -12.76 8.77
CA ASN A 23 5.70 -12.72 9.31
C ASN A 23 5.69 -12.66 10.85
N PRO A 24 5.41 -13.77 11.54
CA PRO A 24 5.31 -13.79 13.01
C PRO A 24 6.59 -13.34 13.70
N GLN A 25 7.75 -13.58 13.08
CA GLN A 25 9.05 -13.20 13.63
C GLN A 25 9.29 -11.68 13.68
N LYS A 26 8.45 -10.90 12.99
CA LYS A 26 8.45 -9.45 13.07
C LYS A 26 7.95 -8.94 14.43
N ILE A 27 7.14 -9.71 15.15
CA ILE A 27 6.62 -9.33 16.47
C ILE A 27 7.67 -9.64 17.54
N LYS A 28 8.11 -8.60 18.25
CA LYS A 28 8.99 -8.72 19.41
C LYS A 28 8.22 -9.01 20.68
N LYS A 29 7.05 -8.34 20.84
CA LYS A 29 6.23 -8.45 22.04
C LYS A 29 4.79 -8.09 21.71
N LEU A 30 3.85 -8.83 22.27
CA LEU A 30 2.42 -8.60 22.12
C LEU A 30 1.82 -8.20 23.47
N PHE A 31 0.96 -7.19 23.49
CA PHE A 31 0.20 -6.76 24.68
C PHE A 31 -1.27 -6.89 24.42
N LEU A 32 -1.96 -7.54 25.33
CA LEU A 32 -3.40 -7.77 25.28
C LEU A 32 -4.15 -6.90 26.29
N PRO A 33 -5.37 -6.43 25.98
CA PRO A 33 -6.16 -5.63 26.91
C PRO A 33 -6.65 -6.46 28.09
N PHE A 34 -6.48 -5.93 29.32
CA PHE A 34 -6.86 -6.62 30.56
C PHE A 34 -8.37 -6.86 30.71
N ASN A 35 -9.18 -5.88 30.30
CA ASN A 35 -10.63 -5.88 30.52
C ASN A 35 -11.43 -6.59 29.41
N ARG A 36 -10.75 -7.22 28.46
CA ARG A 36 -11.39 -7.84 27.31
C ARG A 36 -11.06 -9.34 27.26
N LYS A 37 -12.11 -10.17 27.35
CA LYS A 37 -12.00 -11.64 27.36
C LYS A 37 -12.95 -12.27 26.33
N ASP A 38 -13.10 -11.61 25.18
CA ASP A 38 -13.96 -12.11 24.11
C ASP A 38 -13.24 -13.12 23.20
N LYS A 39 -14.00 -13.74 22.30
CA LYS A 39 -13.52 -14.72 21.34
C LYS A 39 -12.33 -14.19 20.51
N ARG A 40 -12.28 -12.90 20.26
CA ARG A 40 -11.26 -12.26 19.44
C ARG A 40 -9.90 -12.19 20.14
N VAL A 41 -9.91 -11.94 21.46
CA VAL A 41 -8.70 -12.00 22.29
C VAL A 41 -8.20 -13.43 22.36
N ASN A 42 -9.10 -14.41 22.57
CA ASN A 42 -8.72 -15.83 22.65
C ASN A 42 -8.11 -16.31 21.34
N ASN A 43 -8.68 -16.00 20.19
CA ASN A 43 -8.11 -16.33 18.89
C ASN A 43 -6.71 -15.72 18.71
N LEU A 44 -6.49 -14.48 19.17
CA LEU A 44 -5.18 -13.84 19.08
C LEU A 44 -4.16 -14.50 20.01
N ILE A 45 -4.57 -14.97 21.18
CA ILE A 45 -3.74 -15.76 22.10
C ILE A 45 -3.35 -17.09 21.45
N GLU A 46 -4.29 -17.80 20.85
CA GLU A 46 -4.04 -19.05 20.12
C GLU A 46 -3.01 -18.83 19.02
N LEU A 47 -3.24 -17.86 18.13
CA LEU A 47 -2.31 -17.51 17.06
C LEU A 47 -0.91 -17.13 17.58
N ALA A 48 -0.83 -16.37 18.66
CA ALA A 48 0.45 -15.99 19.27
C ALA A 48 1.17 -17.22 19.84
N THR A 49 0.44 -18.11 20.50
CA THR A 49 0.99 -19.33 21.10
C THR A 49 1.52 -20.30 20.03
N GLU A 50 0.73 -20.54 18.97
CA GLU A 50 1.12 -21.39 17.83
C GLU A 50 2.40 -20.89 17.14
N ASN A 51 2.60 -19.58 17.11
CA ASN A 51 3.76 -18.95 16.49
C ASN A 51 4.91 -18.60 17.47
N GLY A 52 4.83 -19.06 18.73
CA GLY A 52 5.88 -18.84 19.73
C GLY A 52 6.05 -17.38 20.17
N ILE A 53 5.01 -16.55 19.99
CA ILE A 53 5.04 -15.12 20.32
C ILE A 53 4.70 -14.93 21.79
N LYS A 54 5.60 -14.29 22.53
CA LYS A 54 5.37 -13.92 23.94
C LYS A 54 4.38 -12.79 24.04
N TYR A 55 3.37 -12.95 24.92
CA TYR A 55 2.36 -11.90 25.16
C TYR A 55 2.24 -11.57 26.65
N GLU A 56 1.78 -10.37 26.94
CA GLU A 56 1.48 -9.89 28.29
C GLU A 56 0.10 -9.23 28.33
N ILE A 57 -0.62 -9.42 29.42
CA ILE A 57 -1.89 -8.72 29.66
C ILE A 57 -1.60 -7.38 30.32
N SER A 58 -2.02 -6.29 29.67
CA SER A 58 -1.74 -4.91 30.11
C SER A 58 -2.98 -4.18 30.62
N LYS A 59 -2.92 -3.72 31.87
CA LYS A 59 -3.96 -2.88 32.46
C LYS A 59 -4.06 -1.48 31.81
N LYS A 60 -3.05 -1.07 31.06
CA LYS A 60 -3.04 0.21 30.33
C LYS A 60 -3.87 0.18 29.06
N LEU A 61 -4.09 -1.01 28.48
CA LEU A 61 -4.87 -1.19 27.28
C LEU A 61 -6.34 -1.42 27.60
N LYS A 62 -7.21 -0.56 27.04
CA LYS A 62 -8.65 -0.62 27.29
C LYS A 62 -9.42 -1.53 26.34
N LYS A 63 -9.12 -1.48 25.05
CA LYS A 63 -9.91 -2.15 23.99
C LYS A 63 -9.07 -2.95 23.00
N ASP A 64 -8.01 -2.38 22.50
CA ASP A 64 -7.26 -2.94 21.38
C ASP A 64 -5.90 -3.50 21.84
N PRO A 65 -5.45 -4.62 21.25
CA PRO A 65 -4.12 -5.14 21.47
C PRO A 65 -3.06 -4.25 20.83
N GLU A 66 -1.86 -4.32 21.35
CA GLU A 66 -0.68 -3.61 20.84
C GLU A 66 0.47 -4.60 20.64
N ALA A 67 1.21 -4.44 19.54
CA ALA A 67 2.42 -5.20 19.28
C ALA A 67 3.61 -4.28 19.07
N ILE A 68 4.74 -4.63 19.65
CA ILE A 68 6.04 -4.04 19.30
C ILE A 68 6.67 -4.91 18.24
N ILE A 69 7.01 -4.32 17.11
CA ILE A 69 7.60 -5.00 15.96
C ILE A 69 9.09 -4.68 15.79
N LYS A 70 9.79 -5.53 15.06
CA LYS A 70 11.12 -5.22 14.53
C LYS A 70 10.98 -4.19 13.41
N VAL A 71 11.77 -3.12 13.44
CA VAL A 71 11.86 -2.19 12.32
C VAL A 71 12.80 -2.80 11.29
N GLU A 72 12.29 -2.99 10.10
CA GLU A 72 13.06 -3.40 8.94
C GLU A 72 13.51 -2.16 8.17
N GLN A 73 14.63 -2.27 7.47
CA GLN A 73 15.06 -1.21 6.58
C GLN A 73 14.06 -1.11 5.42
N ALA A 74 13.64 0.11 5.11
CA ALA A 74 12.74 0.33 3.99
C ALA A 74 13.42 -0.03 2.66
N ASN A 75 12.73 -0.82 1.82
CA ASN A 75 13.21 -1.16 0.49
C ASN A 75 13.35 0.09 -0.37
N ASN A 76 14.40 0.13 -1.16
CA ASN A 76 14.74 1.26 -2.03
C ASN A 76 14.67 0.87 -3.51
N PHE A 77 15.16 1.76 -4.39
CA PHE A 77 15.14 1.52 -5.84
C PHE A 77 16.01 0.32 -6.30
N LYS A 78 17.10 0.02 -5.59
CA LYS A 78 17.92 -1.16 -5.88
C LYS A 78 17.17 -2.45 -5.55
N ASP A 79 16.45 -2.44 -4.42
CA ASP A 79 15.63 -3.58 -4.00
C ASP A 79 14.45 -3.80 -4.97
N LEU A 80 13.85 -2.72 -5.51
CA LEU A 80 12.84 -2.79 -6.57
C LEU A 80 13.40 -3.49 -7.81
N LYS A 81 14.58 -3.10 -8.30
CA LYS A 81 15.21 -3.75 -9.46
C LYS A 81 15.37 -5.25 -9.24
N SER A 82 15.94 -5.63 -8.11
CA SER A 82 16.09 -7.06 -7.76
C SER A 82 14.76 -7.79 -7.60
N TYR A 83 13.68 -7.09 -7.23
CA TYR A 83 12.33 -7.65 -7.18
C TYR A 83 11.79 -7.90 -8.58
N LEU A 84 11.93 -6.94 -9.50
CA LEU A 84 11.50 -7.06 -10.90
C LEU A 84 12.24 -8.21 -11.60
N ASP A 85 13.57 -8.28 -11.45
CA ASP A 85 14.40 -9.36 -12.01
C ASP A 85 13.91 -10.75 -11.59
N ARG A 86 13.54 -10.93 -10.32
CA ARG A 86 13.05 -12.22 -9.80
C ARG A 86 11.63 -12.57 -10.25
N ASN A 87 10.85 -11.59 -10.71
CA ASN A 87 9.45 -11.75 -11.08
C ASN A 87 9.19 -11.46 -12.58
N TYR A 88 10.21 -11.43 -13.42
CA TYR A 88 10.12 -11.05 -14.85
C TYR A 88 9.13 -11.89 -15.67
N GLN A 89 8.84 -13.12 -15.24
CA GLN A 89 7.87 -14.00 -15.92
C GLN A 89 6.41 -13.74 -15.53
N LYS A 90 6.17 -12.89 -14.54
CA LYS A 90 4.81 -12.59 -14.06
C LYS A 90 4.27 -11.33 -14.70
N ASN A 91 2.96 -11.30 -14.91
CA ASN A 91 2.25 -10.07 -15.24
C ASN A 91 2.02 -9.25 -13.95
N LEU A 92 2.94 -8.32 -13.67
CA LEU A 92 2.93 -7.54 -12.44
C LEU A 92 1.89 -6.41 -12.46
N THR A 93 1.20 -6.23 -11.33
CA THR A 93 0.44 -5.01 -11.02
C THR A 93 1.25 -4.16 -10.07
N ILE A 94 1.63 -2.95 -10.49
CA ILE A 94 2.40 -2.01 -9.68
C ILE A 94 1.57 -0.76 -9.42
N LEU A 95 1.41 -0.40 -8.15
CA LEU A 95 0.82 0.88 -7.76
C LEU A 95 1.93 1.89 -7.48
N ILE A 96 1.85 3.06 -8.09
CA ILE A 96 2.81 4.16 -7.90
C ILE A 96 2.11 5.34 -7.25
N ILE A 97 2.63 5.79 -6.12
CA ILE A 97 2.14 6.94 -5.37
C ILE A 97 3.10 8.12 -5.59
N ASP A 98 2.65 9.12 -6.34
CA ASP A 98 3.51 10.26 -6.74
C ASP A 98 3.56 11.37 -5.67
N ASN A 99 2.40 11.88 -5.20
CA ASN A 99 2.33 13.05 -4.31
C ASN A 99 1.10 13.03 -3.38
N ILE A 100 0.73 11.88 -2.83
CA ILE A 100 -0.34 11.78 -1.82
C ILE A 100 0.20 12.24 -0.47
N ILE A 101 -0.22 13.41 0.01
CA ILE A 101 0.27 14.05 1.23
C ILE A 101 -0.59 13.77 2.48
N ASP A 102 -1.86 13.34 2.30
CA ASP A 102 -2.70 12.93 3.44
C ASP A 102 -2.42 11.46 3.79
N PRO A 103 -1.96 11.19 5.04
CA PRO A 103 -1.69 9.81 5.49
C PRO A 103 -2.94 8.93 5.52
N ARG A 104 -4.16 9.50 5.65
CA ARG A 104 -5.40 8.72 5.60
C ARG A 104 -5.69 8.22 4.19
N ASN A 105 -5.50 9.09 3.19
CA ASN A 105 -5.65 8.70 1.80
C ASN A 105 -4.58 7.68 1.39
N LEU A 106 -3.33 7.90 1.79
CA LEU A 106 -2.27 6.92 1.57
C LEU A 106 -2.62 5.56 2.19
N GLY A 107 -3.05 5.52 3.46
CA GLY A 107 -3.47 4.30 4.13
C GLY A 107 -4.61 3.57 3.43
N SER A 108 -5.60 4.33 2.93
CA SER A 108 -6.74 3.78 2.18
C SER A 108 -6.34 3.21 0.82
N CYS A 109 -5.42 3.89 0.10
CA CYS A 109 -4.85 3.38 -1.15
C CYS A 109 -4.09 2.07 -0.92
N LEU A 110 -3.25 2.01 0.13
CA LEU A 110 -2.50 0.81 0.48
C LEU A 110 -3.42 -0.35 0.90
N ARG A 111 -4.53 -0.06 1.59
CA ARG A 111 -5.55 -1.06 1.91
C ARG A 111 -6.18 -1.63 0.64
N SER A 112 -6.57 -0.78 -0.31
CA SER A 112 -7.12 -1.21 -1.61
C SER A 112 -6.11 -2.04 -2.39
N ALA A 113 -4.83 -1.62 -2.41
CA ALA A 113 -3.74 -2.35 -3.03
C ALA A 113 -3.57 -3.76 -2.45
N ALA A 114 -3.63 -3.89 -1.12
CA ALA A 114 -3.52 -5.19 -0.45
C ALA A 114 -4.71 -6.12 -0.77
N VAL A 115 -5.95 -5.59 -0.76
CA VAL A 115 -7.17 -6.37 -1.08
C VAL A 115 -7.15 -6.85 -2.54
N LEU A 116 -6.61 -6.04 -3.44
CA LEU A 116 -6.54 -6.32 -4.88
C LEU A 116 -5.21 -6.96 -5.30
N GLU A 117 -4.45 -7.47 -4.32
CA GLU A 117 -3.24 -8.29 -4.52
C GLU A 117 -2.20 -7.62 -5.44
N VAL A 118 -1.98 -6.30 -5.23
CA VAL A 118 -0.94 -5.56 -5.95
C VAL A 118 0.43 -6.14 -5.63
N ASP A 119 1.22 -6.45 -6.66
CA ASP A 119 2.52 -7.11 -6.52
C ASP A 119 3.58 -6.21 -5.88
N ALA A 120 3.57 -4.91 -6.23
CA ALA A 120 4.49 -3.91 -5.69
C ALA A 120 3.84 -2.54 -5.55
N VAL A 121 4.23 -1.81 -4.52
CA VAL A 121 3.87 -0.40 -4.33
C VAL A 121 5.13 0.45 -4.34
N ILE A 122 5.16 1.48 -5.17
CA ILE A 122 6.27 2.43 -5.27
C ILE A 122 5.80 3.76 -4.68
N ILE A 123 6.50 4.27 -3.68
CA ILE A 123 6.21 5.55 -3.03
C ILE A 123 7.32 6.54 -3.32
N ASN A 124 6.95 7.72 -3.82
CA ASN A 124 7.89 8.83 -3.98
C ASN A 124 8.28 9.38 -2.59
N LYS A 125 9.52 9.12 -2.19
CA LYS A 125 10.01 9.36 -0.83
C LYS A 125 9.86 10.81 -0.34
N HIS A 126 9.98 11.79 -1.23
CA HIS A 126 10.03 13.20 -0.86
C HIS A 126 8.73 13.96 -1.08
N GLN A 127 7.75 13.35 -1.70
CA GLN A 127 6.52 14.02 -2.12
C GLN A 127 5.25 13.40 -1.50
N CYS A 128 5.39 12.28 -0.80
CA CYS A 128 4.26 11.61 -0.17
C CYS A 128 4.31 11.72 1.35
N ALA A 129 3.15 11.52 1.98
CA ALA A 129 3.06 11.36 3.42
C ALA A 129 3.99 10.22 3.88
N PRO A 130 4.68 10.38 5.02
CA PRO A 130 5.43 9.28 5.60
C PRO A 130 4.46 8.16 6.04
N VAL A 131 4.91 6.92 5.91
CA VAL A 131 4.18 5.77 6.47
C VAL A 131 4.34 5.79 7.99
N ASN A 132 3.38 6.43 8.65
CA ASN A 132 3.29 6.61 10.09
C ASN A 132 2.16 5.75 10.69
N GLN A 133 1.89 5.91 12.00
CA GLN A 133 0.84 5.15 12.68
C GLN A 133 -0.55 5.32 12.04
N VAL A 134 -0.89 6.52 11.55
CA VAL A 134 -2.18 6.78 10.89
C VAL A 134 -2.34 5.91 9.64
N VAL A 135 -1.27 5.80 8.82
CA VAL A 135 -1.26 4.93 7.62
C VAL A 135 -1.45 3.47 8.01
N HIS A 136 -0.78 3.00 9.07
CA HIS A 136 -0.94 1.63 9.57
C HIS A 136 -2.35 1.37 10.07
N ASP A 137 -2.95 2.29 10.82
CA ASP A 137 -4.30 2.14 11.37
C ASP A 137 -5.36 2.11 10.25
N VAL A 138 -5.26 3.03 9.29
CA VAL A 138 -6.22 3.12 8.17
C VAL A 138 -6.08 1.94 7.22
N SER A 139 -4.87 1.49 6.93
CA SER A 139 -4.65 0.30 6.09
C SER A 139 -5.11 -1.01 6.75
N SER A 140 -5.40 -0.99 8.07
CA SER A 140 -5.93 -2.12 8.84
C SER A 140 -5.12 -3.41 8.66
N GLY A 141 -3.79 -3.30 8.62
CA GLY A 141 -2.87 -4.41 8.41
C GLY A 141 -2.58 -4.74 6.93
N GLY A 142 -3.30 -4.13 5.98
CA GLY A 142 -3.05 -4.34 4.56
C GLY A 142 -1.62 -4.00 4.13
N ILE A 143 -1.03 -2.97 4.74
CA ILE A 143 0.35 -2.56 4.45
C ILE A 143 1.38 -3.67 4.71
N GLU A 144 1.11 -4.58 5.63
CA GLU A 144 2.02 -5.67 5.98
C GLU A 144 2.04 -6.80 4.92
N LEU A 145 1.08 -6.77 3.99
CA LEU A 145 0.97 -7.71 2.85
C LEU A 145 1.67 -7.19 1.59
N LEU A 146 2.11 -5.92 1.59
CA LEU A 146 2.59 -5.25 0.39
C LEU A 146 4.12 -5.20 0.31
N ASN A 147 4.66 -5.38 -0.88
CA ASN A 147 6.05 -5.09 -1.20
C ASN A 147 6.19 -3.59 -1.50
N ILE A 148 6.60 -2.79 -0.52
CA ILE A 148 6.70 -1.34 -0.64
C ILE A 148 8.14 -0.92 -0.90
N PHE A 149 8.34 -0.08 -1.92
CA PHE A 149 9.63 0.45 -2.35
C PHE A 149 9.60 1.98 -2.34
N TYR A 150 10.61 2.60 -1.74
CA TYR A 150 10.74 4.05 -1.69
C TYR A 150 11.76 4.53 -2.72
N VAL A 151 11.33 5.43 -3.60
CA VAL A 151 12.19 5.99 -4.65
C VAL A 151 12.34 7.50 -4.47
N SER A 152 13.58 8.00 -4.59
CA SER A 152 13.86 9.44 -4.52
C SER A 152 13.71 10.14 -5.87
N ASN A 153 13.88 9.40 -6.96
CA ASN A 153 13.70 9.89 -8.33
C ASN A 153 12.67 9.03 -9.06
N LEU A 154 11.41 9.49 -9.04
CA LEU A 154 10.32 8.76 -9.66
C LEU A 154 10.45 8.68 -11.17
N ILE A 155 10.93 9.75 -11.83
CA ILE A 155 11.13 9.79 -13.29
C ILE A 155 12.09 8.70 -13.75
N ASN A 156 13.20 8.53 -13.05
CA ASN A 156 14.15 7.47 -13.35
C ASN A 156 13.57 6.07 -13.09
N CYS A 157 12.70 5.97 -12.09
CA CYS A 157 11.99 4.73 -11.79
C CYS A 157 11.00 4.37 -12.91
N LEU A 158 10.19 5.33 -13.39
CA LEU A 158 9.26 5.11 -14.51
C LEU A 158 9.99 4.65 -15.77
N LYS A 159 11.11 5.32 -16.12
CA LYS A 159 11.92 4.90 -17.26
C LYS A 159 12.37 3.45 -17.12
N HIS A 160 12.86 3.06 -15.94
CA HIS A 160 13.28 1.68 -15.71
C HIS A 160 12.14 0.67 -15.85
N LEU A 161 10.93 0.99 -15.35
CA LEU A 161 9.76 0.13 -15.53
C LEU A 161 9.41 -0.05 -17.03
N GLN A 162 9.50 1.02 -17.82
CA GLN A 162 9.29 0.98 -19.26
C GLN A 162 10.36 0.15 -19.98
N ASP A 163 11.63 0.28 -19.58
CA ASP A 163 12.74 -0.55 -20.10
C ASP A 163 12.52 -2.04 -19.81
N GLU A 164 11.79 -2.39 -18.70
CA GLU A 164 11.37 -3.75 -18.35
C GLU A 164 10.00 -4.15 -18.97
N ASN A 165 9.53 -3.42 -19.99
CA ASN A 165 8.26 -3.66 -20.68
C ASN A 165 7.02 -3.57 -19.76
N ILE A 166 7.08 -2.81 -18.68
CA ILE A 166 5.95 -2.53 -17.80
C ILE A 166 5.30 -1.23 -18.25
N LYS A 167 4.07 -1.32 -18.76
CA LYS A 167 3.33 -0.15 -19.26
C LYS A 167 2.88 0.74 -18.11
N VAL A 168 3.16 2.03 -18.22
CA VAL A 168 2.88 3.03 -17.17
C VAL A 168 1.64 3.84 -17.54
N PHE A 169 0.59 3.72 -16.73
CA PHE A 169 -0.66 4.48 -16.86
C PHE A 169 -0.76 5.53 -15.77
N GLY A 170 -0.98 6.78 -16.14
CA GLY A 170 -1.21 7.87 -15.20
C GLY A 170 -2.70 8.20 -15.10
N LEU A 171 -3.26 8.26 -13.87
CA LEU A 171 -4.64 8.72 -13.69
C LEU A 171 -4.72 10.24 -13.75
N SER A 172 -5.56 10.76 -14.65
CA SER A 172 -5.83 12.19 -14.79
C SER A 172 -7.29 12.41 -15.17
N GLU A 173 -7.97 13.29 -14.46
CA GLU A 173 -9.35 13.70 -14.81
C GLU A 173 -9.43 14.46 -16.13
N HIS A 174 -8.29 14.96 -16.61
CA HIS A 174 -8.17 15.71 -17.87
C HIS A 174 -7.79 14.83 -19.08
N ALA A 175 -7.58 13.54 -18.86
CA ALA A 175 -7.26 12.62 -19.94
C ALA A 175 -8.49 12.33 -20.82
N ASP A 176 -8.26 12.20 -22.13
CA ASP A 176 -9.30 11.86 -23.09
C ASP A 176 -9.56 10.35 -23.16
N MET A 177 -8.57 9.54 -22.81
CA MET A 177 -8.65 8.09 -22.86
C MET A 177 -9.35 7.54 -21.62
N SER A 178 -10.48 6.85 -21.80
CA SER A 178 -11.15 6.12 -20.72
C SER A 178 -10.36 4.87 -20.33
N TYR A 179 -10.25 4.58 -19.02
CA TYR A 179 -9.62 3.38 -18.50
C TYR A 179 -10.24 2.09 -19.04
N GLN A 180 -11.53 2.11 -19.40
CA GLN A 180 -12.25 0.96 -19.94
C GLN A 180 -11.73 0.54 -21.34
N ASN A 181 -11.11 1.46 -22.07
CA ASN A 181 -10.52 1.21 -23.38
C ASN A 181 -9.06 0.76 -23.31
N CYS A 182 -8.51 0.61 -22.10
CA CYS A 182 -7.13 0.21 -21.87
C CYS A 182 -6.99 -1.30 -21.69
N ASN A 183 -5.84 -1.84 -22.13
CA ASN A 183 -5.49 -3.24 -21.91
C ASN A 183 -4.52 -3.36 -20.72
N PHE A 184 -4.97 -4.00 -19.63
CA PHE A 184 -4.20 -4.27 -18.41
C PHE A 184 -3.81 -5.75 -18.25
N LYS A 185 -3.93 -6.58 -19.27
CA LYS A 185 -3.62 -8.03 -19.19
C LYS A 185 -2.14 -8.30 -18.94
N ASN A 186 -1.25 -7.44 -19.45
CA ASN A 186 0.19 -7.52 -19.23
C ASN A 186 0.61 -6.70 -17.99
N SER A 187 1.92 -6.77 -17.66
CA SER A 187 2.50 -5.97 -16.58
C SER A 187 2.15 -4.49 -16.73
N SER A 188 1.61 -3.91 -15.66
CA SER A 188 1.08 -2.54 -15.66
C SER A 188 1.45 -1.82 -14.37
N ALA A 189 1.89 -0.57 -14.51
CA ALA A 189 2.12 0.34 -13.40
C ALA A 189 1.08 1.47 -13.45
N ILE A 190 0.35 1.66 -12.36
CA ILE A 190 -0.71 2.66 -12.23
C ILE A 190 -0.21 3.79 -11.34
N VAL A 191 -0.09 5.00 -11.88
CA VAL A 191 0.36 6.20 -11.16
C VAL A 191 -0.84 6.96 -10.62
N MET A 192 -0.84 7.16 -9.31
CA MET A 192 -1.83 7.94 -8.58
C MET A 192 -1.21 9.25 -8.09
N GLY A 193 -1.90 10.36 -8.33
CA GLY A 193 -1.55 11.68 -7.84
C GLY A 193 -2.37 12.10 -6.63
N SER A 194 -2.19 13.35 -6.17
CA SER A 194 -3.03 13.95 -5.13
C SER A 194 -4.42 14.31 -5.64
N GLU A 195 -5.36 14.49 -4.71
CA GLU A 195 -6.73 14.92 -5.05
C GLU A 195 -6.79 16.34 -5.60
N GLU A 196 -5.91 17.23 -5.12
CA GLU A 196 -5.92 18.65 -5.46
C GLU A 196 -5.18 18.93 -6.78
N PHE A 197 -4.01 18.30 -6.99
CA PHE A 197 -3.13 18.60 -8.12
C PHE A 197 -2.98 17.47 -9.12
N GLY A 198 -3.58 16.31 -8.84
CA GLY A 198 -3.39 15.11 -9.66
C GLY A 198 -1.94 14.61 -9.65
N ILE A 199 -1.53 13.99 -10.74
CA ILE A 199 -0.14 13.58 -10.98
C ILE A 199 0.69 14.80 -11.34
N ARG A 200 1.91 14.91 -10.83
CA ARG A 200 2.81 16.01 -11.18
C ARG A 200 3.14 16.01 -12.67
N GLN A 201 3.24 17.19 -13.27
CA GLN A 201 3.44 17.37 -14.69
C GLN A 201 4.59 16.51 -15.26
N LYS A 202 5.78 16.56 -14.64
CA LYS A 202 6.94 15.75 -15.08
C LYS A 202 6.68 14.24 -15.01
N THR A 203 5.87 13.79 -14.06
CA THR A 203 5.46 12.38 -13.94
C THR A 203 4.46 12.03 -15.03
N ALA A 204 3.47 12.88 -15.28
CA ALA A 204 2.47 12.70 -16.32
C ALA A 204 3.11 12.59 -17.72
N GLU A 205 4.09 13.45 -18.03
CA GLU A 205 4.85 13.44 -19.29
C GLU A 205 5.66 12.15 -19.53
N LYS A 206 5.91 11.37 -18.46
CA LYS A 206 6.64 10.09 -18.51
C LYS A 206 5.74 8.86 -18.48
N CYS A 207 4.45 9.04 -18.28
CA CYS A 207 3.50 7.93 -18.43
C CYS A 207 3.34 7.58 -19.93
N ASP A 208 3.15 6.29 -20.23
CA ASP A 208 2.86 5.85 -21.60
C ASP A 208 1.47 6.28 -22.06
N LEU A 209 0.53 6.34 -21.10
CA LEU A 209 -0.83 6.81 -21.31
C LEU A 209 -1.34 7.55 -20.08
N LEU A 210 -2.07 8.64 -20.30
CA LEU A 210 -2.94 9.24 -19.30
C LEU A 210 -4.36 8.73 -19.54
N ILE A 211 -5.02 8.33 -18.44
CA ILE A 211 -6.35 7.73 -18.49
C ILE A 211 -7.28 8.37 -17.48
N ASN A 212 -8.55 8.49 -17.83
CA ASN A 212 -9.61 8.97 -16.94
C ASN A 212 -10.46 7.81 -16.39
N LEU A 213 -11.14 8.02 -15.28
CA LEU A 213 -12.10 7.10 -14.68
C LEU A 213 -13.56 7.47 -14.93
N SER A 214 -13.83 8.66 -15.49
CA SER A 214 -15.18 9.16 -15.70
C SER A 214 -15.26 10.06 -16.90
N ASP A 215 -16.27 9.83 -17.73
CA ASP A 215 -16.61 10.68 -18.87
C ASP A 215 -17.60 11.78 -18.50
N ASN A 216 -17.97 11.93 -17.22
CA ASN A 216 -18.85 12.99 -16.75
C ASN A 216 -18.21 14.36 -16.96
N LYS A 217 -18.82 15.18 -17.83
CA LYS A 217 -18.29 16.51 -18.19
C LYS A 217 -18.36 17.54 -17.05
N ASN A 218 -19.28 17.34 -16.10
CA ASN A 218 -19.55 18.31 -15.03
C ASN A 218 -18.75 18.07 -13.76
N PHE A 219 -18.44 16.81 -13.46
CA PHE A 219 -17.71 16.43 -12.24
C PHE A 219 -16.97 15.11 -12.45
N LYS A 220 -15.64 15.16 -12.51
CA LYS A 220 -14.78 14.00 -12.84
C LYS A 220 -13.90 13.54 -11.70
N SER A 221 -13.77 14.34 -10.63
CA SER A 221 -12.84 14.08 -9.54
C SER A 221 -13.38 13.04 -8.56
N PHE A 222 -12.62 11.98 -8.35
CA PHE A 222 -12.84 11.01 -7.27
C PHE A 222 -11.84 11.26 -6.15
N ASN A 223 -12.24 10.95 -4.91
CA ASN A 223 -11.23 10.75 -3.86
C ASN A 223 -10.19 9.73 -4.33
N VAL A 224 -8.90 9.99 -4.08
CA VAL A 224 -7.79 9.19 -4.61
C VAL A 224 -7.85 7.72 -4.18
N ALA A 225 -8.34 7.42 -2.98
CA ALA A 225 -8.48 6.03 -2.52
C ALA A 225 -9.61 5.31 -3.26
N VAL A 226 -10.71 6.01 -3.58
CA VAL A 226 -11.80 5.48 -4.41
C VAL A 226 -11.28 5.22 -5.82
N ALA A 227 -10.60 6.20 -6.42
CA ALA A 227 -9.98 6.07 -7.73
C ALA A 227 -9.02 4.88 -7.79
N THR A 228 -8.19 4.70 -6.75
CA THR A 228 -7.27 3.55 -6.62
C THR A 228 -8.04 2.22 -6.64
N GLY A 229 -9.13 2.13 -5.88
CA GLY A 229 -9.97 0.92 -5.84
C GLY A 229 -10.59 0.60 -7.20
N ILE A 230 -11.13 1.60 -7.90
CA ILE A 230 -11.76 1.44 -9.23
C ILE A 230 -10.74 0.89 -10.24
N ILE A 231 -9.60 1.57 -10.41
CA ILE A 231 -8.63 1.19 -11.43
C ILE A 231 -7.99 -0.17 -11.14
N LEU A 232 -7.63 -0.45 -9.90
CA LEU A 232 -7.04 -1.73 -9.54
C LEU A 232 -8.04 -2.89 -9.69
N SER A 233 -9.34 -2.64 -9.39
CA SER A 233 -10.40 -3.63 -9.64
C SER A 233 -10.52 -3.96 -11.12
N GLU A 234 -10.41 -2.98 -12.01
CA GLU A 234 -10.42 -3.21 -13.46
C GLU A 234 -9.20 -4.02 -13.92
N VAL A 235 -8.00 -3.70 -13.42
CA VAL A 235 -6.79 -4.50 -13.70
C VAL A 235 -7.00 -5.96 -13.32
N VAL A 236 -7.51 -6.22 -12.11
CA VAL A 236 -7.81 -7.58 -11.63
C VAL A 236 -8.86 -8.25 -12.48
N ARG A 237 -9.94 -7.54 -12.85
CA ARG A 237 -11.01 -8.07 -13.70
C ARG A 237 -10.47 -8.55 -15.05
N GLN A 238 -9.63 -7.75 -15.70
CA GLN A 238 -9.08 -8.10 -17.02
C GLN A 238 -8.11 -9.29 -16.98
N ARG A 239 -7.47 -9.55 -15.83
CA ARG A 239 -6.53 -10.67 -15.69
C ARG A 239 -7.16 -11.97 -15.22
N LYS A 240 -8.37 -11.91 -14.65
CA LYS A 240 -9.13 -13.10 -14.24
C LYS A 240 -10.10 -13.61 -15.32
N CYS A 241 -10.30 -12.84 -16.39
CA CYS A 241 -11.04 -13.21 -17.58
C CYS A 241 -10.08 -13.58 -18.72
#